data_bf3d32b2a010a268fde85484a56a6b64
#
_entry.id   bf3d32b2a010a268fde85484a56a6b64
#
_cell.length_a   1.000
_cell.length_b   1.000
_cell.length_c   1.000
_cell.angle_alpha   90.00
_cell.angle_beta   90.00
_cell.angle_gamma   90.00
#
_symmetry.space_group_name_H-M   'P 1'
#
loop_
_entity.id
_entity.type
_entity.pdbx_description
1 polymer ?
#
loop_
_entity_poly.entity_id
_entity_poly.type
_entity_poly.pdbx_seq_one_letter_code
_entity_poly.pdbx_strand_id
1 'polypeptide(L)'
;MGCHGRSKNAMSGGRFAGQGRDPYSRASAGDYHDRLAKKRRRGFALRTLLIALVVLLAGSGVAVAAWVGNIQSRMNNSEVVTTELREALTERDAPNDPYYVLLLGTDGRPGETQYRSDTIILARIDPQQKVATLLSIPRDTMVTWKGSTMKLNGVHTYDGAAGMVQVVSDLCHVEISHYAEVNFDGLSGITDALGGVTVDVDMDIKDTIHFDDVTELQKGEQVLNGAQALFYCRCRYFADGDYTRMRHQRTFVKSLIAQVLSTTDPTKLVGVVNSCADMVITDMSVTEIASLANEMRGMNTEDGIYTAFVPSVPQMVDGVSYVVADWDQLDEMMKVIDAGQDPSSFNEGGYGNSSAE
;
A
#
# COMPACT_ATOMS: atom_id res chain seq x y z
N MET A 1 -66.43 85.99 15.28
CA MET A 1 -67.50 85.27 15.95
C MET A 1 -66.83 84.06 16.60
N GLY A 2 -66.60 84.07 17.79
CA GLY A 2 -67.37 83.74 18.95
C GLY A 2 -66.96 82.31 19.35
N CYS A 3 -66.67 81.97 20.40
CA CYS A 3 -66.60 82.22 21.86
C CYS A 3 -66.06 80.90 22.49
N HIS A 4 -65.23 81.11 23.41
CA HIS A 4 -65.26 80.61 24.79
C HIS A 4 -65.40 79.10 25.08
N GLY A 5 -64.46 78.65 25.90
CA GLY A 5 -64.73 77.55 26.87
C GLY A 5 -63.48 77.09 27.62
N ARG A 6 -63.29 77.72 28.79
CA ARG A 6 -62.41 77.29 29.87
C ARG A 6 -62.73 75.90 30.36
N SER A 7 -61.75 75.06 30.74
CA SER A 7 -61.59 74.79 32.19
C SER A 7 -60.83 73.53 32.51
N LYS A 8 -59.93 73.63 33.39
CA LYS A 8 -59.55 72.84 34.57
C LYS A 8 -58.56 71.69 34.37
N ASN A 9 -57.43 71.94 34.93
CA ASN A 9 -56.47 71.00 35.56
C ASN A 9 -57.12 69.78 36.22
N ALA A 10 -56.52 68.66 35.94
CA ALA A 10 -56.39 67.56 36.89
C ALA A 10 -55.03 66.95 36.74
N MET A 11 -54.08 67.24 37.62
CA MET A 11 -52.87 66.54 37.88
C MET A 11 -53.28 65.15 38.35
N SER A 12 -52.97 64.10 37.52
CA SER A 12 -52.94 62.69 37.95
C SER A 12 -51.48 62.28 38.03
N GLY A 13 -50.96 62.22 39.23
CA GLY A 13 -49.62 61.69 39.51
C GLY A 13 -49.52 60.23 39.19
N GLY A 14 -48.87 59.94 38.08
CA GLY A 14 -48.42 58.58 37.75
C GLY A 14 -47.24 58.27 38.68
N ARG A 15 -47.45 57.37 39.63
CA ARG A 15 -46.41 56.77 40.46
C ARG A 15 -45.58 55.85 39.54
N PHE A 16 -44.41 56.28 39.20
CA PHE A 16 -43.34 55.42 38.75
C PHE A 16 -42.87 54.62 39.97
N ALA A 17 -43.48 53.47 40.21
CA ALA A 17 -42.96 52.44 41.10
C ALA A 17 -41.84 51.71 40.39
N GLY A 18 -40.70 52.35 40.17
CA GLY A 18 -39.45 51.65 39.91
C GLY A 18 -39.02 50.94 41.18
N GLN A 19 -39.36 49.65 41.32
CA GLN A 19 -38.74 48.80 42.33
C GLN A 19 -37.25 48.64 41.95
N GLY A 20 -36.46 49.67 42.26
CA GLY A 20 -35.01 49.51 42.30
C GLY A 20 -34.69 48.51 43.42
N ARG A 21 -34.34 47.34 43.10
CA ARG A 21 -33.75 46.38 44.03
C ARG A 21 -32.53 47.09 44.66
N ASP A 22 -32.57 47.26 45.95
CA ASP A 22 -31.46 47.83 46.72
C ASP A 22 -30.23 46.87 46.47
N PRO A 23 -29.14 47.42 45.92
CA PRO A 23 -27.95 46.65 45.61
C PRO A 23 -27.28 46.04 46.86
N TYR A 24 -27.64 46.53 48.03
CA TYR A 24 -27.12 46.07 49.33
C TYR A 24 -28.11 45.22 50.12
N SER A 25 -29.25 44.82 49.53
CA SER A 25 -30.21 43.93 50.19
C SER A 25 -29.68 42.49 50.31
N ARG A 26 -30.11 41.78 51.37
CA ARG A 26 -29.77 40.34 51.54
C ARG A 26 -30.19 39.49 50.34
N ALA A 27 -31.24 39.86 49.62
CA ALA A 27 -31.69 39.17 48.39
C ALA A 27 -30.74 39.41 47.23
N SER A 28 -30.19 40.58 47.02
CA SER A 28 -29.18 40.89 46.00
C SER A 28 -27.86 40.21 46.29
N ALA A 29 -27.46 40.06 47.56
CA ALA A 29 -26.28 39.26 47.94
C ALA A 29 -26.45 37.72 47.61
N GLY A 30 -27.64 37.19 47.87
CA GLY A 30 -27.97 35.79 47.48
C GLY A 30 -27.90 35.57 45.99
N ASP A 31 -28.53 36.42 45.18
CA ASP A 31 -28.47 36.35 43.70
C ASP A 31 -27.03 36.46 43.16
N TYR A 32 -26.18 37.26 43.81
CA TYR A 32 -24.76 37.39 43.44
C TYR A 32 -23.97 36.10 43.76
N HIS A 33 -24.16 35.52 44.93
CA HIS A 33 -23.55 34.25 45.32
C HIS A 33 -23.99 33.11 44.41
N ASP A 34 -25.25 33.04 44.04
CA ASP A 34 -25.78 32.00 43.11
C ASP A 34 -25.19 32.16 41.70
N ARG A 35 -25.04 33.38 41.21
CA ARG A 35 -24.37 33.66 39.92
C ARG A 35 -22.89 33.25 39.94
N LEU A 36 -22.18 33.56 41.02
CA LEU A 36 -20.79 33.14 41.19
C LEU A 36 -20.65 31.61 41.29
N ALA A 37 -21.53 30.96 42.06
CA ALA A 37 -21.55 29.52 42.20
C ALA A 37 -21.85 28.83 40.82
N LYS A 38 -22.79 29.38 40.05
CA LYS A 38 -23.14 28.90 38.70
C LYS A 38 -21.99 29.10 37.72
N LYS A 39 -21.29 30.25 37.77
CA LYS A 39 -20.11 30.54 36.96
C LYS A 39 -18.94 29.64 37.34
N ARG A 40 -18.73 29.37 38.64
CA ARG A 40 -17.71 28.45 39.14
C ARG A 40 -17.99 27.01 38.72
N ARG A 41 -19.25 26.53 38.83
CA ARG A 41 -19.65 25.19 38.37
C ARG A 41 -19.50 25.04 36.87
N ARG A 42 -19.85 26.04 36.04
CA ARG A 42 -19.63 26.02 34.59
C ARG A 42 -18.15 26.03 34.25
N GLY A 43 -17.31 26.82 34.93
CA GLY A 43 -15.87 26.83 34.74
C GLY A 43 -15.20 25.49 35.13
N PHE A 44 -15.69 24.89 36.23
CA PHE A 44 -15.22 23.56 36.63
C PHE A 44 -15.63 22.47 35.61
N ALA A 45 -16.89 22.44 35.18
CA ALA A 45 -17.39 21.51 34.18
C ALA A 45 -16.67 21.65 32.84
N LEU A 46 -16.34 22.88 32.39
CA LEU A 46 -15.56 23.08 31.15
C LEU A 46 -14.13 22.60 31.32
N ARG A 47 -13.49 22.83 32.49
CA ARG A 47 -12.12 22.30 32.73
C ARG A 47 -12.08 20.78 32.78
N THR A 48 -13.06 20.14 33.45
CA THR A 48 -13.13 18.68 33.48
C THR A 48 -13.39 18.09 32.11
N LEU A 49 -14.21 18.71 31.26
CA LEU A 49 -14.46 18.31 29.88
C LEU A 49 -13.19 18.45 29.01
N LEU A 50 -12.44 19.55 29.16
CA LEU A 50 -11.17 19.74 28.47
C LEU A 50 -10.11 18.71 28.90
N ILE A 51 -9.99 18.43 30.19
CA ILE A 51 -9.08 17.42 30.71
C ILE A 51 -9.48 16.03 30.17
N ALA A 52 -10.77 15.69 30.22
CA ALA A 52 -11.28 14.44 29.67
C ALA A 52 -10.98 14.30 28.15
N LEU A 53 -11.16 15.39 27.38
CA LEU A 53 -10.83 15.43 25.96
C LEU A 53 -9.33 15.24 25.72
N VAL A 54 -8.47 15.91 26.50
CA VAL A 54 -7.00 15.75 26.41
C VAL A 54 -6.57 14.31 26.74
N VAL A 55 -7.16 13.73 27.80
CA VAL A 55 -6.88 12.32 28.19
C VAL A 55 -7.35 11.35 27.10
N LEU A 56 -8.51 11.61 26.50
CA LEU A 56 -9.05 10.79 25.41
C LEU A 56 -8.17 10.90 24.16
N LEU A 57 -7.73 12.10 23.78
CA LEU A 57 -6.82 12.30 22.65
C LEU A 57 -5.43 11.69 22.92
N ALA A 58 -4.89 11.83 24.12
CA ALA A 58 -3.64 11.22 24.50
C ALA A 58 -3.74 9.69 24.52
N GLY A 59 -4.84 9.16 25.08
CA GLY A 59 -5.11 7.70 25.09
C GLY A 59 -5.27 7.12 23.68
N SER A 60 -5.96 7.83 22.78
CA SER A 60 -6.08 7.40 21.38
C SER A 60 -4.74 7.46 20.65
N GLY A 61 -3.91 8.47 20.90
CA GLY A 61 -2.56 8.56 20.33
C GLY A 61 -1.66 7.39 20.77
N VAL A 62 -1.69 7.02 22.05
CA VAL A 62 -0.96 5.85 22.56
C VAL A 62 -1.48 4.56 21.95
N ALA A 63 -2.80 4.40 21.82
CA ALA A 63 -3.39 3.21 21.19
C ALA A 63 -3.00 3.07 19.72
N VAL A 64 -3.03 4.17 18.96
CA VAL A 64 -2.58 4.19 17.57
C VAL A 64 -1.08 3.86 17.46
N ALA A 65 -0.24 4.46 18.30
CA ALA A 65 1.20 4.17 18.29
C ALA A 65 1.49 2.69 18.64
N ALA A 66 0.78 2.12 19.61
CA ALA A 66 0.89 0.72 19.96
C ALA A 66 0.43 -0.21 18.82
N TRP A 67 -0.66 0.15 18.14
CA TRP A 67 -1.15 -0.59 16.98
C TRP A 67 -0.14 -0.53 15.83
N VAL A 68 0.37 0.66 15.47
CA VAL A 68 1.41 0.84 14.44
C VAL A 68 2.66 0.03 14.80
N GLY A 69 3.12 0.10 16.05
CA GLY A 69 4.28 -0.67 16.52
C GLY A 69 4.06 -2.19 16.43
N ASN A 70 2.86 -2.67 16.72
CA ASN A 70 2.51 -4.09 16.56
C ASN A 70 2.53 -4.51 15.09
N ILE A 71 1.90 -3.73 14.19
CA ILE A 71 1.95 -3.99 12.74
C ILE A 71 3.41 -4.02 12.26
N GLN A 72 4.19 -3.00 12.61
CA GLN A 72 5.60 -2.89 12.22
C GLN A 72 6.42 -4.11 12.64
N SER A 73 6.25 -4.59 13.88
CA SER A 73 6.99 -5.75 14.38
C SER A 73 6.62 -7.05 13.68
N ARG A 74 5.40 -7.15 13.14
CA ARG A 74 4.94 -8.31 12.37
C ARG A 74 5.45 -8.27 10.94
N MET A 75 5.46 -7.10 10.30
CA MET A 75 5.96 -6.90 8.93
C MET A 75 7.50 -6.98 8.86
N ASN A 76 8.20 -6.47 9.87
CA ASN A 76 9.66 -6.52 9.96
C ASN A 76 10.12 -7.82 10.63
N ASN A 77 9.81 -8.96 10.01
CA ASN A 77 10.31 -10.24 10.50
C ASN A 77 11.85 -10.24 10.50
N SER A 78 12.46 -10.30 11.69
CA SER A 78 13.91 -10.23 11.87
C SER A 78 14.69 -11.43 11.30
N GLU A 79 14.00 -12.51 10.94
CA GLU A 79 14.60 -13.66 10.26
C GLU A 79 14.85 -13.38 8.77
N VAL A 80 14.07 -12.47 8.17
CA VAL A 80 14.18 -12.07 6.76
C VAL A 80 14.80 -10.68 6.64
N VAL A 81 14.30 -9.71 7.42
CA VAL A 81 14.83 -8.33 7.44
C VAL A 81 16.06 -8.25 8.34
N THR A 82 17.11 -8.93 7.91
CA THR A 82 18.38 -9.04 8.63
C THR A 82 19.24 -7.76 8.49
N THR A 83 20.35 -7.71 9.19
CA THR A 83 21.34 -6.63 9.04
C THR A 83 21.93 -6.66 7.63
N GLU A 84 22.22 -7.85 7.10
CA GLU A 84 22.78 -8.03 5.76
C GLU A 84 21.81 -7.52 4.67
N LEU A 85 20.49 -7.73 4.84
CA LEU A 85 19.51 -7.15 3.91
C LEU A 85 19.54 -5.62 3.98
N ARG A 86 19.58 -5.03 5.18
CA ARG A 86 19.63 -3.58 5.34
C ARG A 86 20.91 -2.96 4.77
N GLU A 87 22.04 -3.67 4.85
CA GLU A 87 23.31 -3.26 4.25
C GLU A 87 23.33 -3.40 2.71
N ALA A 88 22.51 -4.31 2.16
CA ALA A 88 22.35 -4.48 0.71
C ALA A 88 21.38 -3.45 0.08
N LEU A 89 20.53 -2.81 0.89
CA LEU A 89 19.63 -1.75 0.45
C LEU A 89 20.33 -0.39 0.48
N THR A 90 20.01 0.47 -0.49
CA THR A 90 20.55 1.83 -0.60
C THR A 90 19.52 2.84 -0.12
N GLU A 91 19.88 3.73 0.81
CA GLU A 91 19.03 4.83 1.24
C GLU A 91 18.77 5.80 0.07
N ARG A 92 17.55 6.33 -0.01
CA ARG A 92 17.19 7.34 -1.02
C ARG A 92 17.87 8.68 -0.72
N ASP A 93 18.37 9.35 -1.74
CA ASP A 93 19.00 10.67 -1.60
C ASP A 93 18.00 11.74 -1.14
N ALA A 94 16.76 11.69 -1.66
CA ALA A 94 15.67 12.57 -1.22
C ALA A 94 14.31 11.83 -1.20
N PRO A 95 13.35 12.27 -0.36
CA PRO A 95 12.07 11.58 -0.18
C PRO A 95 11.25 11.41 -1.46
N ASN A 96 11.37 12.34 -2.42
CA ASN A 96 10.59 12.32 -3.66
C ASN A 96 11.36 11.79 -4.87
N ASP A 97 12.63 11.39 -4.69
CA ASP A 97 13.41 10.86 -5.81
C ASP A 97 12.87 9.47 -6.23
N PRO A 98 12.94 9.16 -7.53
CA PRO A 98 12.63 7.81 -8.00
C PRO A 98 13.51 6.77 -7.34
N TYR A 99 12.95 5.60 -7.06
CA TYR A 99 13.68 4.52 -6.39
C TYR A 99 13.16 3.15 -6.80
N TYR A 100 13.95 2.12 -6.52
CA TYR A 100 13.61 0.75 -6.82
C TYR A 100 13.22 -0.03 -5.57
N VAL A 101 12.21 -0.89 -5.74
CA VAL A 101 11.71 -1.85 -4.75
C VAL A 101 11.78 -3.24 -5.34
N LEU A 102 12.41 -4.19 -4.66
CA LEU A 102 12.36 -5.59 -5.05
C LEU A 102 11.15 -6.26 -4.41
N LEU A 103 10.23 -6.73 -5.25
CA LEU A 103 9.02 -7.45 -4.82
C LEU A 103 9.20 -8.94 -5.12
N LEU A 104 9.12 -9.78 -4.11
CA LEU A 104 9.17 -11.23 -4.26
C LEU A 104 7.84 -11.88 -3.91
N GLY A 105 7.43 -12.84 -4.76
CA GLY A 105 6.38 -13.80 -4.44
C GLY A 105 7.01 -15.13 -4.08
N THR A 106 6.74 -15.63 -2.86
CA THR A 106 7.38 -16.84 -2.35
C THR A 106 6.38 -17.95 -2.09
N ASP A 107 6.85 -19.19 -2.10
CA ASP A 107 6.08 -20.38 -1.71
C ASP A 107 6.35 -20.80 -0.25
N GLY A 108 7.10 -19.96 0.49
CA GLY A 108 7.47 -20.18 1.88
C GLY A 108 6.25 -20.29 2.80
N ARG A 109 6.31 -21.25 3.71
CA ARG A 109 5.30 -21.46 4.75
C ARG A 109 5.82 -20.95 6.10
N PRO A 110 4.94 -20.60 7.02
CA PRO A 110 5.35 -20.19 8.37
C PRO A 110 6.31 -21.18 9.00
N GLY A 111 7.52 -20.71 9.37
CA GLY A 111 8.56 -21.55 9.99
C GLY A 111 9.51 -22.23 9.01
N GLU A 112 9.36 -22.07 7.69
CA GLU A 112 10.34 -22.49 6.71
C GLU A 112 11.42 -21.42 6.55
N THR A 113 12.68 -21.83 6.55
CA THR A 113 13.83 -20.93 6.38
C THR A 113 14.47 -21.03 4.99
N GLN A 114 14.08 -22.04 4.21
CA GLN A 114 14.57 -22.27 2.85
C GLN A 114 13.40 -22.47 1.90
N TYR A 115 13.08 -21.44 1.15
CA TYR A 115 12.04 -21.45 0.14
C TYR A 115 12.51 -20.68 -1.10
N ARG A 116 11.73 -20.75 -2.17
CA ARG A 116 12.07 -20.13 -3.45
C ARG A 116 11.21 -18.91 -3.70
N SER A 117 11.80 -17.95 -4.40
CA SER A 117 11.05 -16.86 -5.01
C SER A 117 10.57 -17.29 -6.39
N ASP A 118 9.27 -17.52 -6.51
CA ASP A 118 8.65 -17.92 -7.78
C ASP A 118 8.19 -16.70 -8.61
N THR A 119 8.08 -15.55 -7.99
CA THR A 119 7.79 -14.25 -8.62
C THR A 119 8.88 -13.28 -8.22
N ILE A 120 9.48 -12.61 -9.19
CA ILE A 120 10.54 -11.62 -8.97
C ILE A 120 10.17 -10.41 -9.81
N ILE A 121 9.83 -9.29 -9.17
CA ILE A 121 9.46 -8.04 -9.82
C ILE A 121 10.34 -6.94 -9.25
N LEU A 122 11.08 -6.26 -10.13
CA LEU A 122 11.76 -5.01 -9.81
C LEU A 122 10.80 -3.87 -10.13
N ALA A 123 10.35 -3.16 -9.11
CA ALA A 123 9.44 -2.04 -9.25
C ALA A 123 10.20 -0.72 -9.14
N ARG A 124 10.15 0.12 -10.18
CA ARG A 124 10.57 1.52 -10.09
C ARG A 124 9.39 2.38 -9.72
N ILE A 125 9.53 3.16 -8.68
CA ILE A 125 8.52 4.10 -8.18
C ILE A 125 9.01 5.51 -8.41
N ASP A 126 8.20 6.34 -9.07
CA ASP A 126 8.48 7.75 -9.30
C ASP A 126 7.36 8.62 -8.72
N PRO A 127 7.51 9.12 -7.48
CA PRO A 127 6.49 9.93 -6.83
C PRO A 127 6.28 11.30 -7.50
N GLN A 128 7.32 11.85 -8.17
CA GLN A 128 7.23 13.16 -8.83
C GLN A 128 6.39 13.09 -10.09
N GLN A 129 6.62 12.07 -10.92
CA GLN A 129 5.87 11.85 -12.16
C GLN A 129 4.57 11.08 -11.92
N LYS A 130 4.40 10.49 -10.74
CA LYS A 130 3.30 9.55 -10.41
C LYS A 130 3.22 8.39 -11.40
N VAL A 131 4.37 7.77 -11.62
CA VAL A 131 4.54 6.62 -12.50
C VAL A 131 5.17 5.48 -11.71
N ALA A 132 4.77 4.26 -12.01
CA ALA A 132 5.39 3.04 -11.53
C ALA A 132 5.68 2.10 -12.69
N THR A 133 6.84 1.46 -12.70
CA THR A 133 7.19 0.43 -13.68
C THR A 133 7.42 -0.89 -12.98
N LEU A 134 6.76 -1.94 -13.43
CA LEU A 134 6.87 -3.30 -12.90
C LEU A 134 7.64 -4.16 -13.91
N LEU A 135 8.91 -4.42 -13.66
CA LEU A 135 9.78 -5.28 -14.46
C LEU A 135 9.82 -6.69 -13.87
N SER A 136 9.21 -7.67 -14.53
CA SER A 136 9.35 -9.08 -14.13
C SER A 136 10.67 -9.66 -14.59
N ILE A 137 11.34 -10.37 -13.68
CA ILE A 137 12.56 -11.11 -13.95
C ILE A 137 12.22 -12.60 -13.90
N PRO A 138 12.47 -13.37 -14.97
CA PRO A 138 12.20 -14.80 -14.95
C PRO A 138 12.96 -15.50 -13.82
N ARG A 139 12.26 -16.30 -13.02
CA ARG A 139 12.85 -17.01 -11.87
C ARG A 139 14.00 -17.96 -12.27
N ASP A 140 13.95 -18.47 -13.50
CA ASP A 140 14.94 -19.38 -14.07
C ASP A 140 16.08 -18.64 -14.79
N THR A 141 16.18 -17.29 -14.64
CA THR A 141 17.28 -16.50 -15.20
C THR A 141 18.62 -17.05 -14.74
N MET A 142 19.50 -17.27 -15.71
CA MET A 142 20.86 -17.73 -15.44
C MET A 142 21.70 -16.62 -14.83
N VAL A 143 22.20 -16.85 -13.64
CA VAL A 143 23.08 -15.90 -12.92
C VAL A 143 24.33 -16.60 -12.43
N THR A 144 25.41 -15.83 -12.27
CA THR A 144 26.61 -16.28 -11.54
C THR A 144 26.58 -15.73 -10.14
N TRP A 145 26.41 -16.60 -9.15
CA TRP A 145 26.37 -16.22 -7.76
C TRP A 145 27.50 -16.90 -6.97
N LYS A 146 28.33 -16.11 -6.32
CA LYS A 146 29.50 -16.60 -5.54
C LYS A 146 30.36 -17.62 -6.30
N GLY A 147 30.56 -17.37 -7.60
CA GLY A 147 31.38 -18.19 -8.49
C GLY A 147 30.68 -19.45 -9.04
N SER A 148 29.40 -19.65 -8.79
CA SER A 148 28.61 -20.76 -9.29
C SER A 148 27.51 -20.30 -10.22
N THR A 149 27.30 -20.97 -11.35
CA THR A 149 26.16 -20.71 -12.24
C THR A 149 24.91 -21.38 -11.67
N MET A 150 23.84 -20.62 -11.53
CA MET A 150 22.56 -21.13 -11.01
C MET A 150 21.37 -20.35 -11.54
N LYS A 151 20.15 -20.79 -11.22
CA LYS A 151 18.92 -20.06 -11.47
C LYS A 151 18.75 -18.96 -10.42
N LEU A 152 18.24 -17.81 -10.81
CA LEU A 152 18.02 -16.65 -9.95
C LEU A 152 17.22 -17.00 -8.69
N ASN A 153 16.14 -17.78 -8.81
CA ASN A 153 15.33 -18.19 -7.65
C ASN A 153 16.10 -19.06 -6.63
N GLY A 154 17.19 -19.68 -7.05
CA GLY A 154 18.08 -20.44 -6.17
C GLY A 154 18.87 -19.55 -5.21
N VAL A 155 19.18 -18.32 -5.60
CA VAL A 155 19.89 -17.36 -4.74
C VAL A 155 19.10 -17.09 -3.47
N HIS A 156 17.76 -16.98 -3.56
CA HIS A 156 16.90 -16.82 -2.40
C HIS A 156 17.03 -17.99 -1.39
N THR A 157 17.12 -19.20 -1.90
CA THR A 157 17.26 -20.40 -1.04
C THR A 157 18.61 -20.42 -0.28
N TYR A 158 19.67 -19.88 -0.88
CA TYR A 158 21.02 -19.93 -0.31
C TYR A 158 21.37 -18.70 0.56
N ASP A 159 20.97 -17.52 0.11
CA ASP A 159 21.38 -16.24 0.71
C ASP A 159 20.18 -15.31 1.01
N GLY A 160 18.97 -15.82 0.94
CA GLY A 160 17.74 -15.11 1.33
C GLY A 160 17.50 -13.79 0.60
N ALA A 161 16.84 -12.89 1.28
CA ALA A 161 16.48 -11.56 0.77
C ALA A 161 17.71 -10.71 0.38
N ALA A 162 18.77 -10.73 1.20
CA ALA A 162 19.98 -9.97 0.93
C ALA A 162 20.67 -10.40 -0.36
N GLY A 163 20.80 -11.71 -0.59
CA GLY A 163 21.34 -12.26 -1.82
C GLY A 163 20.51 -11.89 -3.04
N MET A 164 19.18 -11.89 -2.90
CA MET A 164 18.28 -11.48 -3.99
C MET A 164 18.41 -10.00 -4.33
N VAL A 165 18.51 -9.12 -3.34
CA VAL A 165 18.74 -7.69 -3.57
C VAL A 165 20.04 -7.47 -4.33
N GLN A 166 21.15 -8.08 -3.87
CA GLN A 166 22.45 -7.94 -4.51
C GLN A 166 22.45 -8.46 -5.96
N VAL A 167 21.97 -9.68 -6.19
CA VAL A 167 21.99 -10.26 -7.54
C VAL A 167 21.07 -9.53 -8.52
N VAL A 168 19.93 -9.00 -8.08
CA VAL A 168 19.03 -8.22 -8.94
C VAL A 168 19.59 -6.82 -9.19
N SER A 169 20.22 -6.20 -8.18
CA SER A 169 20.95 -4.94 -8.32
C SER A 169 22.05 -5.06 -9.38
N ASP A 170 22.87 -6.13 -9.30
CA ASP A 170 23.93 -6.40 -10.27
C ASP A 170 23.36 -6.70 -11.68
N LEU A 171 22.26 -7.46 -11.76
CA LEU A 171 21.61 -7.84 -13.02
C LEU A 171 21.06 -6.64 -13.79
N CYS A 172 20.44 -5.69 -13.08
CA CYS A 172 19.75 -4.55 -13.66
C CYS A 172 20.57 -3.24 -13.58
N HIS A 173 21.76 -3.27 -12.97
CA HIS A 173 22.63 -2.11 -12.75
C HIS A 173 21.94 -0.96 -12.02
N VAL A 174 21.14 -1.27 -10.98
CA VAL A 174 20.39 -0.30 -10.19
C VAL A 174 20.63 -0.48 -8.70
N GLU A 175 20.42 0.59 -7.96
CA GLU A 175 20.39 0.57 -6.49
C GLU A 175 18.96 0.31 -6.00
N ILE A 176 18.79 -0.73 -5.19
CA ILE A 176 17.47 -1.12 -4.64
C ILE A 176 17.33 -0.51 -3.25
N SER A 177 16.28 0.29 -3.05
CA SER A 177 16.08 1.01 -1.78
C SER A 177 15.20 0.24 -0.80
N HIS A 178 14.28 -0.59 -1.29
CA HIS A 178 13.36 -1.32 -0.45
C HIS A 178 13.13 -2.75 -0.95
N TYR A 179 12.71 -3.58 -0.02
CA TYR A 179 12.38 -4.98 -0.24
C TYR A 179 10.99 -5.30 0.31
N ALA A 180 10.24 -6.10 -0.42
CA ALA A 180 9.02 -6.70 0.10
C ALA A 180 8.83 -8.11 -0.46
N GLU A 181 8.40 -9.05 0.38
CA GLU A 181 7.97 -10.36 -0.06
C GLU A 181 6.57 -10.69 0.45
N VAL A 182 5.84 -11.44 -0.33
CA VAL A 182 4.51 -11.94 -0.02
C VAL A 182 4.42 -13.41 -0.37
N ASN A 183 3.87 -14.22 0.53
CA ASN A 183 3.58 -15.61 0.24
C ASN A 183 2.17 -15.76 -0.37
N PHE A 184 1.82 -16.98 -0.79
CA PHE A 184 0.52 -17.24 -1.42
C PHE A 184 -0.69 -16.98 -0.51
N ASP A 185 -0.58 -17.29 0.78
CA ASP A 185 -1.66 -17.03 1.75
C ASP A 185 -1.88 -15.52 1.90
N GLY A 186 -0.77 -14.75 1.82
CA GLY A 186 -0.77 -13.29 1.83
C GLY A 186 -1.51 -12.69 0.66
N LEU A 187 -1.22 -13.16 -0.54
CA LEU A 187 -1.91 -12.68 -1.74
C LEU A 187 -3.43 -12.87 -1.64
N SER A 188 -3.85 -14.06 -1.20
CA SER A 188 -5.26 -14.36 -0.98
C SER A 188 -5.88 -13.46 0.10
N GLY A 189 -5.23 -13.33 1.25
CA GLY A 189 -5.73 -12.54 2.38
C GLY A 189 -5.85 -11.05 2.08
N ILE A 190 -4.87 -10.47 1.38
CA ILE A 190 -4.90 -9.05 0.95
C ILE A 190 -6.07 -8.83 -0.01
N THR A 191 -6.26 -9.74 -0.98
CA THR A 191 -7.34 -9.68 -1.95
C THR A 191 -8.70 -9.67 -1.27
N ASP A 192 -8.92 -10.60 -0.32
CA ASP A 192 -10.18 -10.71 0.42
C ASP A 192 -10.42 -9.50 1.34
N ALA A 193 -9.37 -8.96 1.97
CA ALA A 193 -9.47 -7.76 2.82
C ALA A 193 -9.92 -6.51 2.03
N LEU A 194 -9.54 -6.42 0.75
CA LEU A 194 -10.02 -5.38 -0.17
C LEU A 194 -11.47 -5.61 -0.62
N GLY A 195 -12.02 -6.80 -0.40
CA GLY A 195 -13.33 -7.22 -0.93
C GLY A 195 -13.26 -7.71 -2.37
N GLY A 196 -12.09 -8.14 -2.82
CA GLY A 196 -11.76 -8.54 -4.18
C GLY A 196 -10.97 -7.49 -4.94
N VAL A 197 -10.31 -7.92 -6.00
CA VAL A 197 -9.55 -7.07 -6.93
C VAL A 197 -10.12 -7.21 -8.33
N THR A 198 -10.43 -6.08 -8.97
CA THR A 198 -10.89 -6.06 -10.36
C THR A 198 -9.72 -6.30 -11.31
N VAL A 199 -9.82 -7.34 -12.11
CA VAL A 199 -8.78 -7.76 -13.07
C VAL A 199 -9.43 -7.98 -14.44
N ASP A 200 -8.82 -7.46 -15.48
CA ASP A 200 -9.16 -7.84 -16.86
C ASP A 200 -8.35 -9.11 -17.21
N VAL A 201 -9.05 -10.24 -17.20
CA VAL A 201 -8.49 -11.56 -17.53
C VAL A 201 -8.40 -11.67 -19.03
N ASP A 202 -7.17 -11.75 -19.56
CA ASP A 202 -6.88 -11.64 -21.00
C ASP A 202 -7.30 -12.86 -21.83
N MET A 203 -7.47 -14.03 -21.18
CA MET A 203 -7.86 -15.29 -21.80
C MET A 203 -8.65 -16.19 -20.85
N ASP A 204 -9.35 -17.18 -21.39
CA ASP A 204 -9.91 -18.26 -20.57
C ASP A 204 -8.78 -19.10 -19.97
N ILE A 205 -8.83 -19.31 -18.65
CA ILE A 205 -7.84 -20.10 -17.91
C ILE A 205 -8.54 -21.30 -17.31
N LYS A 206 -7.99 -22.49 -17.53
CA LYS A 206 -8.54 -23.73 -16.98
C LYS A 206 -7.42 -24.68 -16.55
N ASP A 207 -7.46 -25.08 -15.27
CA ASP A 207 -6.59 -26.10 -14.71
C ASP A 207 -7.32 -26.91 -13.63
N THR A 208 -7.80 -28.08 -14.02
CA THR A 208 -8.54 -29.00 -13.14
C THR A 208 -7.66 -30.07 -12.51
N ILE A 209 -6.34 -30.01 -12.75
CA ILE A 209 -5.39 -31.03 -12.30
C ILE A 209 -4.64 -30.57 -11.05
N HIS A 210 -4.29 -29.27 -11.01
CA HIS A 210 -3.38 -28.74 -10.00
C HIS A 210 -4.09 -27.84 -8.99
N PHE A 211 -5.38 -27.56 -9.19
CA PHE A 211 -6.20 -26.72 -8.32
C PHE A 211 -7.53 -27.41 -8.06
N ASP A 212 -7.94 -27.42 -6.79
CA ASP A 212 -9.17 -28.07 -6.33
C ASP A 212 -10.32 -27.07 -6.15
N ASP A 213 -10.03 -25.86 -5.61
CA ASP A 213 -11.06 -24.89 -5.22
C ASP A 213 -11.54 -24.01 -6.38
N VAL A 214 -10.57 -23.47 -7.16
CA VAL A 214 -10.84 -22.68 -8.36
C VAL A 214 -10.09 -23.32 -9.52
N THR A 215 -10.84 -23.78 -10.51
CA THR A 215 -10.26 -24.52 -11.64
C THR A 215 -10.45 -23.81 -12.97
N GLU A 216 -11.20 -22.71 -13.00
CA GLU A 216 -11.53 -21.98 -14.22
C GLU A 216 -11.76 -20.49 -13.96
N LEU A 217 -11.25 -19.64 -14.85
CA LEU A 217 -11.56 -18.23 -14.97
C LEU A 217 -11.88 -17.90 -16.42
N GLN A 218 -12.94 -17.14 -16.65
CA GLN A 218 -13.32 -16.71 -17.99
C GLN A 218 -12.55 -15.45 -18.37
N LYS A 219 -12.33 -15.23 -19.67
CA LYS A 219 -11.82 -13.98 -20.20
C LYS A 219 -12.75 -12.79 -19.88
N GLY A 220 -12.17 -11.62 -19.60
CA GLY A 220 -12.86 -10.35 -19.40
C GLY A 220 -12.68 -9.78 -18.00
N GLU A 221 -13.20 -8.57 -17.81
CA GLU A 221 -13.15 -7.87 -16.54
C GLU A 221 -14.01 -8.56 -15.48
N GLN A 222 -13.41 -8.88 -14.35
CA GLN A 222 -14.10 -9.52 -13.24
C GLN A 222 -13.42 -9.21 -11.89
N VAL A 223 -14.19 -9.31 -10.81
CA VAL A 223 -13.66 -9.15 -9.46
C VAL A 223 -13.21 -10.51 -8.95
N LEU A 224 -11.91 -10.67 -8.75
CA LEU A 224 -11.31 -11.88 -8.21
C LEU A 224 -11.28 -11.83 -6.69
N ASN A 225 -11.78 -12.88 -6.02
CA ASN A 225 -11.52 -13.12 -4.60
C ASN A 225 -10.13 -13.72 -4.38
N GLY A 226 -9.73 -13.94 -3.12
CA GLY A 226 -8.39 -14.46 -2.80
C GLY A 226 -8.05 -15.77 -3.47
N ALA A 227 -8.96 -16.73 -3.50
CA ALA A 227 -8.74 -18.03 -4.16
C ALA A 227 -8.60 -17.88 -5.69
N GLN A 228 -9.43 -17.04 -6.30
CA GLN A 228 -9.36 -16.75 -7.74
C GLN A 228 -8.08 -15.99 -8.12
N ALA A 229 -7.66 -15.02 -7.29
CA ALA A 229 -6.41 -14.30 -7.46
C ALA A 229 -5.20 -15.24 -7.39
N LEU A 230 -5.22 -16.17 -6.43
CA LEU A 230 -4.18 -17.18 -6.28
C LEU A 230 -4.12 -18.10 -7.49
N PHE A 231 -5.27 -18.57 -7.97
CA PHE A 231 -5.35 -19.37 -9.21
C PHE A 231 -4.80 -18.60 -10.42
N TYR A 232 -5.22 -17.34 -10.62
CA TYR A 232 -4.76 -16.48 -11.71
C TYR A 232 -3.25 -16.27 -11.70
N CYS A 233 -2.64 -16.05 -10.54
CA CYS A 233 -1.21 -15.81 -10.39
C CYS A 233 -0.35 -17.08 -10.42
N ARG A 234 -0.92 -18.28 -10.24
CA ARG A 234 -0.17 -19.54 -10.13
C ARG A 234 -0.33 -20.48 -11.30
N CYS A 235 -1.39 -20.34 -12.10
CA CYS A 235 -1.60 -21.21 -13.27
C CYS A 235 -0.40 -21.10 -14.25
N ARG A 236 0.07 -22.23 -14.78
CA ARG A 236 1.30 -22.34 -15.59
C ARG A 236 1.10 -23.07 -16.92
N TYR A 237 -0.09 -23.59 -17.18
CA TYR A 237 -0.35 -24.42 -18.35
C TYR A 237 -0.69 -23.58 -19.57
N PHE A 238 0.30 -22.79 -20.02
CA PHE A 238 0.21 -21.91 -21.18
C PHE A 238 1.22 -22.32 -22.26
N ALA A 239 0.91 -21.98 -23.51
CA ALA A 239 1.74 -22.35 -24.66
C ALA A 239 3.15 -21.71 -24.63
N ASP A 240 3.28 -20.52 -24.03
CA ASP A 240 4.52 -19.79 -23.85
C ASP A 240 5.23 -20.08 -22.50
N GLY A 241 4.74 -21.12 -21.78
CA GLY A 241 5.31 -21.54 -20.51
C GLY A 241 5.10 -20.52 -19.38
N ASP A 242 6.20 -20.05 -18.77
CA ASP A 242 6.15 -19.20 -17.57
C ASP A 242 5.87 -17.71 -17.86
N TYR A 243 5.96 -17.26 -19.12
CA TYR A 243 5.78 -15.86 -19.49
C TYR A 243 4.34 -15.36 -19.30
N THR A 244 3.34 -16.16 -19.68
CA THR A 244 1.93 -15.83 -19.40
C THR A 244 1.68 -15.73 -17.89
N ARG A 245 2.22 -16.61 -17.07
CA ARG A 245 2.11 -16.50 -15.60
C ARG A 245 2.73 -15.18 -15.09
N MET A 246 3.92 -14.82 -15.55
CA MET A 246 4.55 -13.53 -15.18
C MET A 246 3.71 -12.33 -15.63
N ARG A 247 3.07 -12.40 -16.80
CA ARG A 247 2.13 -11.37 -17.26
C ARG A 247 0.93 -11.27 -16.32
N HIS A 248 0.31 -12.39 -15.98
CA HIS A 248 -0.81 -12.44 -15.02
C HIS A 248 -0.43 -11.87 -13.65
N GLN A 249 0.75 -12.19 -13.14
CA GLN A 249 1.26 -11.64 -11.89
C GLN A 249 1.41 -10.13 -11.94
N ARG A 250 2.01 -9.56 -13.00
CA ARG A 250 2.11 -8.11 -13.17
C ARG A 250 0.74 -7.44 -13.31
N THR A 251 -0.15 -8.02 -14.11
CA THR A 251 -1.52 -7.53 -14.29
C THR A 251 -2.24 -7.50 -12.94
N PHE A 252 -2.11 -8.57 -12.15
CA PHE A 252 -2.70 -8.61 -10.82
C PHE A 252 -2.10 -7.54 -9.88
N VAL A 253 -0.78 -7.39 -9.84
CA VAL A 253 -0.11 -6.36 -9.03
C VAL A 253 -0.54 -4.96 -9.46
N LYS A 254 -0.62 -4.68 -10.76
CA LYS A 254 -1.15 -3.42 -11.30
C LYS A 254 -2.59 -3.16 -10.82
N SER A 255 -3.46 -4.14 -10.93
CA SER A 255 -4.86 -4.07 -10.47
C SER A 255 -4.96 -3.89 -8.96
N LEU A 256 -4.12 -4.58 -8.18
CA LEU A 256 -4.05 -4.45 -6.74
C LEU A 256 -3.65 -3.03 -6.32
N ILE A 257 -2.62 -2.46 -6.94
CA ILE A 257 -2.19 -1.08 -6.69
C ILE A 257 -3.34 -0.11 -7.02
N ALA A 258 -3.99 -0.27 -8.17
CA ALA A 258 -5.13 0.56 -8.58
C ALA A 258 -6.28 0.49 -7.56
N GLN A 259 -6.61 -0.70 -7.08
CA GLN A 259 -7.65 -0.92 -6.08
C GLN A 259 -7.30 -0.27 -4.73
N VAL A 260 -6.06 -0.41 -4.26
CA VAL A 260 -5.59 0.22 -3.02
C VAL A 260 -5.64 1.75 -3.13
N LEU A 261 -5.11 2.33 -4.21
CA LEU A 261 -5.07 3.78 -4.41
C LEU A 261 -6.46 4.40 -4.59
N SER A 262 -7.43 3.65 -5.12
CA SER A 262 -8.83 4.08 -5.27
C SER A 262 -9.66 3.92 -4.00
N THR A 263 -9.18 3.13 -3.02
CA THR A 263 -9.91 2.85 -1.78
C THR A 263 -9.88 4.07 -0.85
N THR A 264 -11.05 4.65 -0.59
CA THR A 264 -11.23 5.80 0.30
C THR A 264 -11.80 5.42 1.67
N ASP A 265 -12.24 4.19 1.86
CA ASP A 265 -12.81 3.69 3.11
C ASP A 265 -11.69 3.38 4.12
N PRO A 266 -11.57 4.14 5.23
CA PRO A 266 -10.53 3.92 6.22
C PRO A 266 -10.60 2.54 6.87
N THR A 267 -11.80 1.98 7.01
CA THR A 267 -12.00 0.66 7.64
C THR A 267 -11.41 -0.45 6.77
N LYS A 268 -11.62 -0.36 5.46
CA LYS A 268 -11.01 -1.28 4.49
C LYS A 268 -9.48 -1.16 4.50
N LEU A 269 -8.94 0.06 4.49
CA LEU A 269 -7.49 0.28 4.54
C LEU A 269 -6.87 -0.30 5.82
N VAL A 270 -7.51 -0.11 6.98
CA VAL A 270 -7.06 -0.75 8.24
C VAL A 270 -7.13 -2.27 8.13
N GLY A 271 -8.18 -2.82 7.51
CA GLY A 271 -8.31 -4.26 7.25
C GLY A 271 -7.16 -4.80 6.38
N VAL A 272 -6.85 -4.10 5.28
CA VAL A 272 -5.72 -4.43 4.39
C VAL A 272 -4.39 -4.40 5.15
N VAL A 273 -4.11 -3.32 5.90
CA VAL A 273 -2.88 -3.19 6.68
C VAL A 273 -2.74 -4.32 7.71
N ASN A 274 -3.82 -4.68 8.40
CA ASN A 274 -3.79 -5.80 9.34
C ASN A 274 -3.54 -7.15 8.63
N SER A 275 -4.14 -7.37 7.46
CA SER A 275 -3.91 -8.58 6.67
C SER A 275 -2.48 -8.63 6.12
N CYS A 276 -1.95 -7.50 5.65
CA CYS A 276 -0.55 -7.40 5.21
C CYS A 276 0.45 -7.73 6.33
N ALA A 277 0.14 -7.34 7.57
CA ALA A 277 1.08 -7.45 8.69
C ALA A 277 1.57 -8.87 8.96
N ASP A 278 0.76 -9.89 8.68
CA ASP A 278 1.14 -11.31 8.87
C ASP A 278 1.68 -11.97 7.61
N MET A 279 1.56 -11.30 6.46
CA MET A 279 1.66 -11.94 5.16
C MET A 279 2.66 -11.24 4.23
N VAL A 280 3.02 -10.01 4.55
CA VAL A 280 4.04 -9.22 3.84
C VAL A 280 5.20 -8.96 4.78
N ILE A 281 6.38 -9.34 4.35
CA ILE A 281 7.63 -9.02 5.04
C ILE A 281 8.32 -7.91 4.25
N THR A 282 8.69 -6.81 4.92
CA THR A 282 9.34 -5.67 4.29
C THR A 282 10.23 -4.92 5.26
N ASP A 283 11.25 -4.25 4.75
CA ASP A 283 12.07 -3.30 5.50
C ASP A 283 11.34 -1.98 5.76
N MET A 284 10.35 -1.63 4.91
CA MET A 284 9.61 -0.38 5.02
C MET A 284 8.81 -0.29 6.32
N SER A 285 8.78 0.89 6.89
CA SER A 285 7.89 1.19 8.00
C SER A 285 6.44 1.40 7.52
N VAL A 286 5.47 1.16 8.41
CA VAL A 286 4.05 1.45 8.14
C VAL A 286 3.84 2.92 7.74
N THR A 287 4.64 3.83 8.30
CA THR A 287 4.60 5.26 8.00
C THR A 287 5.14 5.57 6.60
N GLU A 288 6.20 4.89 6.15
CA GLU A 288 6.73 5.02 4.79
C GLU A 288 5.75 4.48 3.76
N ILE A 289 5.14 3.33 4.02
CA ILE A 289 4.08 2.77 3.15
C ILE A 289 2.89 3.73 3.04
N ALA A 290 2.46 4.33 4.17
CA ALA A 290 1.38 5.31 4.16
C ALA A 290 1.76 6.61 3.42
N SER A 291 3.01 7.06 3.56
CA SER A 291 3.54 8.22 2.81
C SER A 291 3.54 7.94 1.32
N LEU A 292 4.08 6.80 0.90
CA LEU A 292 4.08 6.36 -0.50
C LEU A 292 2.66 6.31 -1.08
N ALA A 293 1.72 5.70 -0.38
CA ALA A 293 0.33 5.65 -0.83
C ALA A 293 -0.28 7.05 -0.98
N ASN A 294 0.08 7.99 -0.10
CA ASN A 294 -0.37 9.38 -0.20
C ASN A 294 0.34 10.14 -1.34
N GLU A 295 1.63 9.94 -1.54
CA GLU A 295 2.42 10.54 -2.63
C GLU A 295 1.89 10.08 -4.00
N MET A 296 1.57 8.78 -4.13
CA MET A 296 1.01 8.20 -5.37
C MET A 296 -0.49 8.47 -5.55
N ARG A 297 -1.15 9.13 -4.58
CA ARG A 297 -2.57 9.47 -4.71
C ARG A 297 -2.83 10.34 -5.93
N GLY A 298 -3.84 9.94 -6.72
CA GLY A 298 -4.20 10.60 -7.98
C GLY A 298 -3.30 10.22 -9.16
N MET A 299 -2.46 9.17 -9.03
CA MET A 299 -1.83 8.51 -10.16
C MET A 299 -2.91 7.99 -11.11
N ASN A 300 -2.73 8.19 -12.41
CA ASN A 300 -3.52 7.49 -13.41
C ASN A 300 -3.06 6.04 -13.48
N THR A 301 -3.81 5.13 -12.88
CA THR A 301 -3.41 3.72 -12.79
C THR A 301 -3.55 2.94 -14.09
N GLU A 302 -4.22 3.49 -15.09
CA GLU A 302 -4.29 2.90 -16.44
C GLU A 302 -2.99 3.14 -17.21
N ASP A 303 -2.56 4.42 -17.27
CA ASP A 303 -1.42 4.88 -18.10
C ASP A 303 -0.14 5.13 -17.28
N GLY A 304 -0.22 5.21 -15.96
CA GLY A 304 0.92 5.49 -15.05
C GLY A 304 1.55 4.24 -14.46
N ILE A 305 1.03 3.03 -14.73
CA ILE A 305 1.66 1.77 -14.32
C ILE A 305 2.09 1.00 -15.56
N TYR A 306 3.38 1.06 -15.86
CA TYR A 306 4.00 0.30 -16.94
C TYR A 306 4.37 -1.11 -16.50
N THR A 307 4.35 -2.04 -17.43
CA THR A 307 4.72 -3.44 -17.15
C THR A 307 5.60 -4.00 -18.25
N ALA A 308 6.69 -4.65 -17.87
CA ALA A 308 7.59 -5.31 -18.78
C ALA A 308 8.20 -6.59 -18.16
N PHE A 309 8.89 -7.37 -18.94
CA PHE A 309 9.75 -8.45 -18.46
C PHE A 309 11.14 -8.34 -19.09
N VAL A 310 12.13 -8.87 -18.41
CA VAL A 310 13.53 -8.87 -18.87
C VAL A 310 13.61 -9.57 -20.22
N PRO A 311 14.12 -8.90 -21.28
CA PRO A 311 14.34 -9.52 -22.57
C PRO A 311 15.25 -10.76 -22.42
N SER A 312 14.76 -11.93 -22.83
CA SER A 312 15.45 -13.17 -22.51
C SER A 312 14.97 -14.33 -23.38
N VAL A 313 15.78 -15.37 -23.50
CA VAL A 313 15.47 -16.59 -24.25
C VAL A 313 15.72 -17.83 -23.41
N PRO A 314 14.90 -18.89 -23.52
CA PRO A 314 15.17 -20.18 -22.92
C PRO A 314 16.39 -20.83 -23.57
N GLN A 315 17.30 -21.38 -22.78
CA GLN A 315 18.51 -22.05 -23.25
C GLN A 315 18.87 -23.25 -22.36
N MET A 316 19.32 -24.32 -22.99
CA MET A 316 19.93 -25.44 -22.27
C MET A 316 21.43 -25.22 -22.12
N VAL A 317 21.91 -25.19 -20.87
CA VAL A 317 23.34 -25.07 -20.54
C VAL A 317 23.70 -26.23 -19.60
N ASP A 318 24.65 -27.06 -20.03
CA ASP A 318 25.11 -28.24 -19.28
C ASP A 318 23.98 -29.16 -18.79
N GLY A 319 22.93 -29.34 -19.63
CA GLY A 319 21.78 -30.18 -19.32
C GLY A 319 20.74 -29.57 -18.39
N VAL A 320 20.90 -28.30 -17.99
CA VAL A 320 19.94 -27.54 -17.19
C VAL A 320 19.24 -26.50 -18.06
N SER A 321 17.91 -26.40 -17.96
CA SER A 321 17.14 -25.38 -18.64
C SER A 321 17.24 -24.07 -17.87
N TYR A 322 17.77 -23.04 -18.51
CA TYR A 322 17.85 -21.66 -18.01
C TYR A 322 17.07 -20.70 -18.88
N VAL A 323 16.85 -19.53 -18.39
CA VAL A 323 16.47 -18.33 -19.15
C VAL A 323 17.69 -17.41 -19.19
N VAL A 324 18.19 -17.10 -20.39
CA VAL A 324 19.37 -16.24 -20.56
C VAL A 324 18.91 -14.86 -20.97
N ALA A 325 19.27 -13.86 -20.18
CA ALA A 325 18.93 -12.45 -20.47
C ALA A 325 19.70 -11.95 -21.70
N ASP A 326 19.04 -11.13 -22.52
CA ASP A 326 19.68 -10.30 -23.53
C ASP A 326 20.17 -9.02 -22.85
N TRP A 327 21.45 -9.00 -22.52
CA TRP A 327 22.07 -7.94 -21.72
C TRP A 327 22.01 -6.59 -22.42
N ASP A 328 22.26 -6.53 -23.73
CA ASP A 328 22.24 -5.28 -24.50
C ASP A 328 20.82 -4.68 -24.53
N GLN A 329 19.81 -5.52 -24.75
CA GLN A 329 18.42 -5.07 -24.71
C GLN A 329 17.96 -4.69 -23.29
N LEU A 330 18.43 -5.40 -22.27
CA LEU A 330 18.13 -5.08 -20.88
C LEU A 330 18.70 -3.72 -20.50
N ASP A 331 19.96 -3.43 -20.86
CA ASP A 331 20.59 -2.14 -20.58
C ASP A 331 19.85 -0.96 -21.25
N GLU A 332 19.40 -1.14 -22.50
CA GLU A 332 18.59 -0.11 -23.17
C GLU A 332 17.19 0.03 -22.54
N MET A 333 16.56 -1.08 -22.15
CA MET A 333 15.29 -1.06 -21.43
C MET A 333 15.42 -0.33 -20.09
N MET A 334 16.48 -0.60 -19.32
CA MET A 334 16.69 0.05 -18.02
C MET A 334 16.87 1.56 -18.16
N LYS A 335 17.51 2.07 -19.22
CA LYS A 335 17.57 3.53 -19.51
C LYS A 335 16.17 4.13 -19.72
N VAL A 336 15.27 3.43 -20.40
CA VAL A 336 13.89 3.86 -20.61
C VAL A 336 13.12 3.85 -19.28
N ILE A 337 13.31 2.80 -18.47
CA ILE A 337 12.72 2.69 -17.13
C ILE A 337 13.23 3.83 -16.24
N ASP A 338 14.53 4.11 -16.20
CA ASP A 338 15.12 5.19 -15.40
C ASP A 338 14.60 6.58 -15.80
N ALA A 339 14.28 6.76 -17.09
CA ALA A 339 13.64 7.98 -17.57
C ALA A 339 12.15 8.09 -17.19
N GLY A 340 11.55 7.08 -16.53
CA GLY A 340 10.13 7.02 -16.21
C GLY A 340 9.23 6.82 -17.41
N GLN A 341 9.75 6.24 -18.50
CA GLN A 341 9.03 5.99 -19.75
C GLN A 341 8.56 4.55 -19.84
N ASP A 342 7.60 4.30 -20.76
CA ASP A 342 7.04 2.97 -20.98
C ASP A 342 8.03 2.03 -21.69
N PRO A 343 8.49 0.94 -21.06
CA PRO A 343 9.40 -0.03 -21.64
C PRO A 343 8.70 -1.14 -22.45
N SER A 344 7.39 -1.11 -22.64
CA SER A 344 6.60 -2.22 -23.23
C SER A 344 7.07 -2.60 -24.64
N SER A 345 7.60 -1.65 -25.41
CA SER A 345 8.11 -1.88 -26.77
C SER A 345 9.25 -2.91 -26.84
N PHE A 346 10.02 -3.11 -25.78
CA PHE A 346 11.06 -4.12 -25.71
C PHE A 346 10.52 -5.54 -25.66
N ASN A 347 9.26 -5.72 -25.32
CA ASN A 347 8.60 -7.02 -25.24
C ASN A 347 7.73 -7.33 -26.46
N GLU A 348 7.60 -6.39 -27.42
CA GLU A 348 6.87 -6.61 -28.67
C GLU A 348 7.64 -7.58 -29.56
N GLY A 349 7.06 -8.74 -29.86
CA GLY A 349 7.65 -9.79 -30.72
C GLY A 349 8.59 -10.78 -30.02
N GLY A 350 8.81 -10.67 -28.69
CA GLY A 350 9.55 -11.63 -27.89
C GLY A 350 8.71 -12.80 -27.34
N TYR A 351 9.38 -13.81 -26.75
CA TYR A 351 8.73 -14.83 -25.97
C TYR A 351 7.86 -14.16 -24.87
N GLY A 352 6.58 -14.49 -24.81
CA GLY A 352 5.62 -13.92 -23.87
C GLY A 352 4.60 -12.96 -24.46
N ASN A 353 4.74 -12.55 -25.71
CA ASN A 353 3.78 -11.73 -26.43
C ASN A 353 2.98 -12.47 -27.52
N SER A 354 2.94 -13.79 -27.48
CA SER A 354 1.97 -14.52 -28.29
C SER A 354 0.57 -14.22 -27.73
N SER A 355 -0.06 -13.17 -28.23
CA SER A 355 -1.51 -13.06 -28.21
C SER A 355 -2.05 -14.38 -28.76
N ALA A 356 -2.80 -15.11 -27.95
CA ALA A 356 -3.53 -16.28 -28.40
C ALA A 356 -4.44 -15.85 -29.57
N GLU A 357 -4.08 -16.23 -30.80
CA GLU A 357 -5.00 -16.33 -31.93
C GLU A 357 -5.90 -17.56 -31.75
#